data_09ae8b274eda1cc0e08f8c17cfd61f64
#
_entry.id   09ae8b274eda1cc0e08f8c17cfd61f64
#
_cell.length_a   1.000
_cell.length_b   1.000
_cell.length_c   1.000
_cell.angle_alpha   90.00
_cell.angle_beta   90.00
_cell.angle_gamma   90.00
#
_symmetry.space_group_name_H-M   'P 1'
#
loop_
_entity.id
_entity.type
_entity.pdbx_description
1 polymer ?
#
loop_
_entity_poly.entity_id
_entity_poly.type
_entity_poly.pdbx_seq_one_letter_code
_entity_poly.pdbx_strand_id
1 'polypeptide(L)'
;MSDVAPEPARATTISPWRLTVRYWVSRFVVSVVTRAYLRVRIEDRGHLPIGPAIYCFNHLGWSDPFVLMAVLPFRPRLFFFGPKEEDMRAGGRNRVMGWTGTPIPYKPGKDDLLRATRRVSAVLSAGGVVAIAGEGRIHAGESELWPLSDGAAYFALRAGVPIVPVAISGTSWLRFGGRVTVRVGEPLPSVGRASREGVDDLTRRTWVALHAMVRDAPDLARPGRFGRWLTEAFNEWPEGSRELTQAAGPSHVGGGSFQGADLPPGPQTG
;
A
#
# COMPACT_ATOMS: atom_id res chain seq x y z
N MET A 1 -33.90 33.31 12.73
CA MET A 1 -32.80 32.55 12.18
C MET A 1 -32.39 31.56 13.24
N SER A 2 -32.89 30.35 13.15
CA SER A 2 -32.65 29.25 14.10
C SER A 2 -31.39 28.54 13.70
N ASP A 3 -30.38 28.66 14.56
CA ASP A 3 -29.13 27.94 14.47
C ASP A 3 -29.40 26.45 14.74
N VAL A 4 -29.57 25.66 13.68
CA VAL A 4 -29.61 24.21 13.78
C VAL A 4 -28.18 23.72 13.81
N ALA A 5 -27.70 23.40 15.01
CA ALA A 5 -26.42 22.72 15.18
C ALA A 5 -26.39 21.43 14.35
N PRO A 6 -25.32 21.14 13.58
CA PRO A 6 -25.25 19.92 12.79
C PRO A 6 -25.25 18.71 13.72
N GLU A 7 -26.25 17.86 13.53
CA GLU A 7 -26.40 16.59 14.25
C GLU A 7 -25.10 15.78 14.11
N PRO A 8 -24.48 15.33 15.22
CA PRO A 8 -23.25 14.55 15.14
C PRO A 8 -23.55 13.26 14.39
N ALA A 9 -22.89 13.06 13.26
CA ALA A 9 -22.96 11.84 12.48
C ALA A 9 -22.87 10.64 13.44
N ARG A 10 -23.94 9.84 13.50
CA ARG A 10 -24.02 8.61 14.32
C ARG A 10 -22.83 7.72 13.95
N ALA A 11 -21.75 7.84 14.70
CA ALA A 11 -20.69 6.88 14.70
C ALA A 11 -21.32 5.56 15.15
N THR A 12 -21.57 4.64 14.21
CA THR A 12 -21.92 3.26 14.53
C THR A 12 -20.74 2.71 15.33
N THR A 13 -20.83 2.80 16.64
CA THR A 13 -19.85 2.25 17.59
C THR A 13 -19.93 0.73 17.50
N ILE A 14 -19.24 0.18 16.51
CA ILE A 14 -19.05 -1.27 16.45
C ILE A 14 -18.17 -1.63 17.66
N SER A 15 -18.67 -2.51 18.51
CA SER A 15 -17.94 -3.00 19.67
C SER A 15 -16.52 -3.46 19.30
N PRO A 16 -15.47 -3.12 20.07
CA PRO A 16 -14.07 -3.45 19.74
C PRO A 16 -13.84 -4.95 19.47
N TRP A 17 -14.54 -5.85 20.18
CA TRP A 17 -14.40 -7.27 19.94
C TRP A 17 -14.95 -7.69 18.57
N ARG A 18 -16.08 -7.09 18.12
CA ARG A 18 -16.65 -7.36 16.78
C ARG A 18 -15.72 -6.93 15.65
N LEU A 19 -15.04 -5.79 15.82
CA LEU A 19 -13.99 -5.35 14.86
C LEU A 19 -12.83 -6.34 14.83
N THR A 20 -12.43 -6.84 15.97
CA THR A 20 -11.37 -7.84 16.09
C THR A 20 -11.76 -9.14 15.41
N VAL A 21 -12.96 -9.67 15.68
CA VAL A 21 -13.47 -10.88 15.02
C VAL A 21 -13.54 -10.70 13.51
N ARG A 22 -14.10 -9.58 13.03
CA ARG A 22 -14.18 -9.27 11.59
C ARG A 22 -12.81 -9.26 10.94
N TYR A 23 -11.83 -8.63 11.59
CA TYR A 23 -10.46 -8.62 11.11
C TYR A 23 -9.90 -10.04 10.96
N TRP A 24 -10.04 -10.88 11.97
CA TRP A 24 -9.49 -12.24 11.93
C TRP A 24 -10.20 -13.13 10.91
N VAL A 25 -11.52 -13.06 10.85
CA VAL A 25 -12.31 -13.79 9.86
C VAL A 25 -11.93 -13.34 8.44
N SER A 26 -11.91 -12.04 8.18
CA SER A 26 -11.53 -11.51 6.87
C SER A 26 -10.14 -11.95 6.48
N ARG A 27 -9.19 -11.84 7.42
CA ARG A 27 -7.82 -12.20 7.17
C ARG A 27 -7.66 -13.69 6.86
N PHE A 28 -8.37 -14.54 7.59
CA PHE A 28 -8.39 -15.97 7.31
C PHE A 28 -8.96 -16.26 5.92
N VAL A 29 -10.14 -15.72 5.61
CA VAL A 29 -10.79 -15.92 4.30
C VAL A 29 -9.91 -15.41 3.16
N VAL A 30 -9.38 -14.19 3.28
CA VAL A 30 -8.47 -13.62 2.28
C VAL A 30 -7.22 -14.49 2.11
N SER A 31 -6.63 -14.98 3.21
CA SER A 31 -5.45 -15.84 3.13
C SER A 31 -5.73 -17.16 2.41
N VAL A 32 -6.86 -17.77 2.71
CA VAL A 32 -7.28 -19.04 2.05
C VAL A 32 -7.54 -18.80 0.56
N VAL A 33 -8.34 -17.80 0.21
CA VAL A 33 -8.69 -17.50 -1.19
C VAL A 33 -7.45 -17.11 -1.99
N THR A 34 -6.61 -16.23 -1.46
CA THR A 34 -5.39 -15.80 -2.15
C THR A 34 -4.44 -16.97 -2.39
N ARG A 35 -4.23 -17.83 -1.40
CA ARG A 35 -3.34 -18.99 -1.53
C ARG A 35 -3.93 -20.11 -2.37
N ALA A 36 -5.25 -20.22 -2.45
CA ALA A 36 -5.92 -21.14 -3.36
C ALA A 36 -5.80 -20.70 -4.83
N TYR A 37 -5.79 -19.38 -5.07
CA TYR A 37 -5.72 -18.82 -6.42
C TYR A 37 -4.28 -18.57 -6.88
N LEU A 38 -3.38 -18.10 -5.98
CA LEU A 38 -2.00 -17.72 -6.27
C LEU A 38 -1.01 -18.58 -5.48
N ARG A 39 0.16 -18.82 -6.06
CA ARG A 39 1.30 -19.45 -5.37
C ARG A 39 2.14 -18.35 -4.72
N VAL A 40 1.75 -17.95 -3.53
CA VAL A 40 2.39 -16.82 -2.83
C VAL A 40 3.56 -17.29 -1.98
N ARG A 41 4.71 -16.63 -2.16
CA ARG A 41 5.94 -16.82 -1.39
C ARG A 41 6.33 -15.53 -0.70
N ILE A 42 6.85 -15.64 0.52
CA ILE A 42 7.49 -14.54 1.24
C ILE A 42 8.98 -14.83 1.40
N GLU A 43 9.81 -13.85 1.08
CA GLU A 43 11.26 -13.88 1.24
C GLU A 43 11.69 -12.89 2.31
N ASP A 44 12.82 -13.19 2.98
CA ASP A 44 13.43 -12.34 4.00
C ASP A 44 12.50 -11.94 5.15
N ARG A 45 11.61 -12.88 5.53
CA ARG A 45 10.62 -12.68 6.60
C ARG A 45 11.24 -12.27 7.94
N GLY A 46 12.51 -12.60 8.16
CA GLY A 46 13.25 -12.23 9.38
C GLY A 46 13.42 -10.72 9.56
N HIS A 47 13.29 -9.93 8.51
CA HIS A 47 13.34 -8.46 8.56
C HIS A 47 12.06 -7.81 9.12
N LEU A 48 10.98 -8.56 9.31
CA LEU A 48 9.74 -8.01 9.86
C LEU A 48 9.93 -7.67 11.34
N PRO A 49 9.73 -6.41 11.76
CA PRO A 49 9.84 -6.03 13.17
C PRO A 49 8.66 -6.61 13.98
N ILE A 50 8.92 -6.89 15.26
CA ILE A 50 7.88 -7.38 16.18
C ILE A 50 6.89 -6.27 16.58
N GLY A 51 7.31 -4.99 16.47
CA GLY A 51 6.55 -3.81 16.90
C GLY A 51 5.86 -3.06 15.75
N PRO A 52 5.35 -1.86 16.05
CA PRO A 52 4.73 -0.99 15.06
C PRO A 52 5.74 -0.56 14.00
N ALA A 53 5.27 -0.48 12.74
CA ALA A 53 6.08 -0.09 11.61
C ALA A 53 5.22 0.46 10.47
N ILE A 54 5.83 1.19 9.54
CA ILE A 54 5.26 1.51 8.24
C ILE A 54 5.82 0.52 7.22
N TYR A 55 4.94 -0.22 6.54
CA TYR A 55 5.33 -1.05 5.40
C TYR A 55 5.09 -0.26 4.13
N CYS A 56 6.17 0.14 3.46
CA CYS A 56 6.11 0.85 2.18
C CYS A 56 6.26 -0.17 1.05
N PHE A 57 5.26 -0.30 0.17
CA PHE A 57 5.27 -1.29 -0.91
C PHE A 57 5.03 -0.66 -2.29
N ASN A 58 5.55 -1.30 -3.35
CA ASN A 58 5.22 -0.98 -4.73
C ASN A 58 3.81 -1.46 -5.09
N HIS A 59 3.13 -0.81 -6.02
CA HIS A 59 1.72 -1.05 -6.29
C HIS A 59 1.45 -1.46 -7.74
N LEU A 60 1.27 -2.75 -7.96
CA LEU A 60 1.07 -3.35 -9.29
C LEU A 60 -0.40 -3.66 -9.61
N GLY A 61 -1.25 -3.74 -8.58
CA GLY A 61 -2.64 -4.06 -8.81
C GLY A 61 -3.51 -4.04 -7.55
N TRP A 62 -4.82 -4.08 -7.76
CA TRP A 62 -5.80 -4.13 -6.67
C TRP A 62 -5.62 -5.30 -5.70
N SER A 63 -4.94 -6.35 -6.14
CA SER A 63 -4.72 -7.58 -5.35
C SER A 63 -3.61 -7.46 -4.31
N ASP A 64 -2.73 -6.47 -4.40
CA ASP A 64 -1.56 -6.32 -3.53
C ASP A 64 -1.91 -6.29 -2.04
N PRO A 65 -2.93 -5.55 -1.57
CA PRO A 65 -3.33 -5.58 -0.18
C PRO A 65 -3.77 -6.98 0.29
N PHE A 66 -4.43 -7.74 -0.58
CA PHE A 66 -4.87 -9.10 -0.27
C PHE A 66 -3.70 -10.07 -0.20
N VAL A 67 -2.71 -9.91 -1.09
CA VAL A 67 -1.45 -10.68 -1.05
C VAL A 67 -0.70 -10.37 0.25
N LEU A 68 -0.55 -9.12 0.62
CA LEU A 68 0.07 -8.74 1.88
C LEU A 68 -0.70 -9.30 3.09
N MET A 69 -2.02 -9.25 3.07
CA MET A 69 -2.85 -9.89 4.12
C MET A 69 -2.63 -11.40 4.18
N ALA A 70 -2.37 -12.06 3.08
CA ALA A 70 -2.17 -13.51 3.03
C ALA A 70 -0.81 -13.96 3.58
N VAL A 71 0.25 -13.15 3.40
CA VAL A 71 1.63 -13.59 3.68
C VAL A 71 2.27 -12.99 4.92
N LEU A 72 1.91 -11.75 5.26
CA LEU A 72 2.47 -11.09 6.42
C LEU A 72 1.99 -11.75 7.73
N PRO A 73 2.71 -11.62 8.84
CA PRO A 73 2.29 -12.18 10.13
C PRO A 73 0.90 -11.71 10.54
N PHE A 74 0.16 -12.56 11.24
CA PHE A 74 -1.15 -12.20 11.77
C PHE A 74 -1.07 -11.10 12.84
N ARG A 75 0.05 -11.00 13.53
CA ARG A 75 0.36 -9.94 14.47
C ARG A 75 1.73 -9.35 14.13
N PRO A 76 1.89 -8.01 14.24
CA PRO A 76 0.90 -6.98 14.60
C PRO A 76 -0.25 -6.85 13.59
N ARG A 77 -1.37 -6.19 14.03
CA ARG A 77 -2.53 -5.97 13.15
C ARG A 77 -2.16 -5.02 12.01
N LEU A 78 -2.47 -5.45 10.78
CA LEU A 78 -2.15 -4.73 9.54
C LEU A 78 -3.30 -3.83 9.11
N PHE A 79 -2.99 -2.57 8.80
CA PHE A 79 -3.90 -1.58 8.25
C PHE A 79 -3.37 -1.05 6.92
N PHE A 80 -4.25 -0.65 6.01
CA PHE A 80 -3.88 -0.13 4.70
C PHE A 80 -4.26 1.34 4.60
N PHE A 81 -3.28 2.17 4.28
CA PHE A 81 -3.47 3.60 4.06
C PHE A 81 -3.72 3.88 2.58
N GLY A 82 -4.67 4.76 2.28
CA GLY A 82 -4.78 5.38 0.97
C GLY A 82 -6.07 5.18 0.17
N PRO A 83 -6.98 4.20 0.50
CA PRO A 83 -8.23 4.17 -0.24
C PRO A 83 -9.02 5.45 0.02
N LYS A 84 -9.53 6.09 -1.04
CA LYS A 84 -10.38 7.28 -0.91
C LYS A 84 -11.68 6.93 -0.19
N GLU A 85 -12.20 7.84 0.64
CA GLU A 85 -13.49 7.59 1.33
C GLU A 85 -14.65 7.36 0.35
N GLU A 86 -14.61 8.00 -0.80
CA GLU A 86 -15.59 7.84 -1.88
C GLU A 86 -15.58 6.43 -2.46
N ASP A 87 -14.38 5.87 -2.66
CA ASP A 87 -14.20 4.50 -3.15
C ASP A 87 -14.72 3.47 -2.14
N MET A 88 -14.70 3.79 -0.85
CA MET A 88 -15.22 2.92 0.21
C MET A 88 -16.73 2.79 0.20
N ARG A 89 -17.43 3.72 -0.47
CA ARG A 89 -18.90 3.72 -0.63
C ARG A 89 -19.36 3.16 -1.96
N ALA A 90 -18.49 3.16 -2.97
CA ALA A 90 -18.77 2.71 -4.31
C ALA A 90 -18.38 1.25 -4.52
N GLY A 91 -19.37 0.37 -4.72
CA GLY A 91 -19.14 -0.99 -5.18
C GLY A 91 -18.75 -2.03 -4.13
N GLY A 92 -18.81 -3.31 -4.53
CA GLY A 92 -18.71 -4.47 -3.63
C GLY A 92 -17.36 -4.63 -2.94
N ARG A 93 -16.24 -4.45 -3.67
CA ARG A 93 -14.88 -4.62 -3.15
C ARG A 93 -14.59 -3.68 -1.98
N ASN A 94 -14.90 -2.41 -2.16
CA ASN A 94 -14.61 -1.38 -1.18
C ASN A 94 -15.48 -1.53 0.08
N ARG A 95 -16.72 -2.00 -0.07
CA ARG A 95 -17.58 -2.35 1.07
C ARG A 95 -17.00 -3.52 1.88
N VAL A 96 -16.46 -4.54 1.21
CA VAL A 96 -15.77 -5.65 1.89
C VAL A 96 -14.55 -5.14 2.65
N MET A 97 -13.69 -4.34 2.02
CA MET A 97 -12.54 -3.73 2.68
C MET A 97 -12.95 -2.89 3.89
N GLY A 98 -13.99 -2.03 3.76
CA GLY A 98 -14.54 -1.28 4.88
C GLY A 98 -15.05 -2.16 6.01
N TRP A 99 -15.69 -3.28 5.67
CA TRP A 99 -16.18 -4.24 6.67
C TRP A 99 -15.06 -4.89 7.47
N THR A 100 -13.87 -5.10 6.88
CA THR A 100 -12.70 -5.64 7.59
C THR A 100 -12.16 -4.72 8.68
N GLY A 101 -12.44 -3.41 8.60
CA GLY A 101 -11.91 -2.40 9.50
C GLY A 101 -10.39 -2.20 9.37
N THR A 102 -9.79 -2.60 8.23
CA THR A 102 -8.36 -2.43 7.96
C THR A 102 -7.99 -1.15 7.20
N PRO A 103 -8.87 -0.55 6.38
CA PRO A 103 -8.52 0.66 5.65
C PRO A 103 -8.42 1.88 6.57
N ILE A 104 -7.42 2.70 6.30
CA ILE A 104 -7.31 4.08 6.81
C ILE A 104 -7.63 4.99 5.62
N PRO A 105 -8.87 5.45 5.45
CA PRO A 105 -9.26 6.24 4.30
C PRO A 105 -8.57 7.60 4.32
N TYR A 106 -8.18 8.07 3.15
CA TYR A 106 -7.53 9.35 2.93
C TYR A 106 -8.13 10.05 1.71
N LYS A 107 -8.51 11.30 1.87
CA LYS A 107 -8.91 12.19 0.78
C LYS A 107 -7.88 13.30 0.65
N PRO A 108 -7.27 13.53 -0.53
CA PRO A 108 -6.32 14.61 -0.70
C PRO A 108 -6.91 15.97 -0.32
N GLY A 109 -6.27 16.67 0.63
CA GLY A 109 -6.70 17.98 1.14
C GLY A 109 -6.08 18.27 2.51
N LYS A 110 -5.94 19.56 2.86
CA LYS A 110 -5.26 19.98 4.12
C LYS A 110 -5.94 19.42 5.38
N ASP A 111 -7.25 19.48 5.46
CA ASP A 111 -8.00 19.03 6.64
C ASP A 111 -7.97 17.51 6.80
N ASP A 112 -7.88 16.78 5.69
CA ASP A 112 -7.83 15.34 5.73
C ASP A 112 -6.45 14.80 6.08
N LEU A 113 -5.37 15.52 5.75
CA LEU A 113 -4.03 15.15 6.17
C LEU A 113 -3.91 15.09 7.70
N LEU A 114 -4.49 16.05 8.42
CA LEU A 114 -4.51 16.03 9.88
C LEU A 114 -5.31 14.85 10.44
N ARG A 115 -6.47 14.55 9.85
CA ARG A 115 -7.28 13.39 10.24
C ARG A 115 -6.55 12.08 9.94
N ALA A 116 -5.96 11.96 8.76
CA ALA A 116 -5.17 10.80 8.36
C ALA A 116 -3.97 10.59 9.30
N THR A 117 -3.23 11.67 9.62
CA THR A 117 -2.12 11.61 10.57
C THR A 117 -2.57 11.10 11.94
N ARG A 118 -3.70 11.58 12.46
CA ARG A 118 -4.23 11.11 13.75
C ARG A 118 -4.60 9.63 13.70
N ARG A 119 -5.23 9.17 12.61
CA ARG A 119 -5.62 7.76 12.42
C ARG A 119 -4.39 6.84 12.33
N VAL A 120 -3.38 7.23 11.54
CA VAL A 120 -2.12 6.49 11.43
C VAL A 120 -1.41 6.44 12.78
N SER A 121 -1.27 7.58 13.47
CA SER A 121 -0.65 7.63 14.79
C SER A 121 -1.38 6.75 15.80
N ALA A 122 -2.71 6.74 15.81
CA ALA A 122 -3.50 5.89 16.71
C ALA A 122 -3.25 4.40 16.46
N VAL A 123 -3.14 3.98 15.18
CA VAL A 123 -2.82 2.58 14.83
C VAL A 123 -1.44 2.20 15.31
N LEU A 124 -0.42 3.04 15.02
CA LEU A 124 0.97 2.77 15.41
C LEU A 124 1.15 2.77 16.93
N SER A 125 0.52 3.71 17.64
CA SER A 125 0.53 3.75 19.12
C SER A 125 -0.15 2.55 19.77
N ALA A 126 -1.13 1.95 19.08
CA ALA A 126 -1.77 0.70 19.50
C ALA A 126 -0.96 -0.56 19.13
N GLY A 127 0.27 -0.40 18.64
CA GLY A 127 1.14 -1.50 18.24
C GLY A 127 0.79 -2.12 16.89
N GLY A 128 -0.03 -1.46 16.07
CA GLY A 128 -0.37 -1.91 14.72
C GLY A 128 0.68 -1.54 13.68
N VAL A 129 0.53 -2.09 12.49
CA VAL A 129 1.36 -1.79 11.30
C VAL A 129 0.50 -1.12 10.25
N VAL A 130 1.06 -0.12 9.56
CA VAL A 130 0.39 0.55 8.45
C VAL A 130 1.13 0.27 7.15
N ALA A 131 0.44 -0.37 6.20
CA ALA A 131 0.94 -0.57 4.85
C ALA A 131 0.51 0.60 3.95
N ILE A 132 1.47 1.15 3.23
CA ILE A 132 1.30 2.30 2.34
C ILE A 132 1.86 1.93 0.97
N ALA A 133 1.05 2.09 -0.08
CA ALA A 133 1.52 2.03 -1.45
C ALA A 133 2.37 3.28 -1.71
N GLY A 134 3.70 3.12 -1.81
CA GLY A 134 4.64 4.22 -1.83
C GLY A 134 4.42 5.17 -3.02
N GLU A 135 4.09 4.63 -4.17
CA GLU A 135 3.89 5.36 -5.41
C GLU A 135 2.54 6.10 -5.49
N GLY A 136 1.60 5.78 -4.59
CA GLY A 136 0.26 6.37 -4.56
C GLY A 136 -0.63 6.02 -5.76
N ARG A 137 -0.18 5.16 -6.65
CA ARG A 137 -0.88 4.71 -7.86
C ARG A 137 -0.46 3.31 -8.28
N ILE A 138 -1.25 2.67 -9.13
CA ILE A 138 -0.96 1.38 -9.73
C ILE A 138 -0.21 1.57 -11.05
N HIS A 139 0.79 0.73 -11.33
CA HIS A 139 1.47 0.62 -12.61
C HIS A 139 1.63 -0.84 -13.05
N ALA A 140 2.09 -1.08 -14.27
CA ALA A 140 2.09 -2.42 -14.86
C ALA A 140 3.46 -3.10 -14.94
N GLY A 141 4.56 -2.35 -14.84
CA GLY A 141 5.91 -2.90 -14.97
C GLY A 141 6.35 -3.60 -13.69
N GLU A 142 6.68 -4.89 -13.75
CA GLU A 142 7.14 -5.65 -12.58
C GLU A 142 8.49 -5.17 -12.06
N SER A 143 9.38 -4.74 -12.96
CA SER A 143 10.72 -4.24 -12.65
C SER A 143 10.81 -2.72 -12.47
N GLU A 144 9.68 -2.03 -12.64
CA GLU A 144 9.61 -0.57 -12.51
C GLU A 144 9.28 -0.18 -11.07
N LEU A 145 9.77 0.97 -10.66
CA LEU A 145 9.37 1.65 -9.42
C LEU A 145 9.27 3.14 -9.71
N TRP A 146 8.08 3.67 -9.53
CA TRP A 146 7.84 5.08 -9.70
C TRP A 146 8.27 5.89 -8.47
N PRO A 147 8.42 7.22 -8.58
CA PRO A 147 8.74 8.06 -7.45
C PRO A 147 7.76 7.86 -6.30
N LEU A 148 8.30 7.73 -5.08
CA LEU A 148 7.47 7.54 -3.90
C LEU A 148 6.92 8.88 -3.41
N SER A 149 5.72 8.82 -2.85
CA SER A 149 5.13 9.93 -2.11
C SER A 149 5.74 10.04 -0.71
N ASP A 150 5.78 11.24 -0.16
CA ASP A 150 6.38 11.53 1.16
C ASP A 150 5.61 10.93 2.34
N GLY A 151 4.40 10.45 2.11
CA GLY A 151 3.49 10.02 3.17
C GLY A 151 4.06 8.95 4.10
N ALA A 152 4.72 7.94 3.54
CA ALA A 152 5.31 6.86 4.35
C ALA A 152 6.43 7.39 5.26
N ALA A 153 7.34 8.20 4.72
CA ALA A 153 8.44 8.79 5.46
C ALA A 153 7.94 9.80 6.52
N TYR A 154 6.98 10.63 6.16
CA TYR A 154 6.37 11.58 7.09
C TYR A 154 5.74 10.90 8.31
N PHE A 155 4.93 9.86 8.08
CA PHE A 155 4.29 9.13 9.18
C PHE A 155 5.30 8.37 10.03
N ALA A 156 6.31 7.75 9.41
CA ALA A 156 7.35 7.02 10.12
C ALA A 156 8.16 7.93 11.05
N LEU A 157 8.65 9.06 10.54
CA LEU A 157 9.40 10.05 11.32
C LEU A 157 8.55 10.66 12.44
N ARG A 158 7.29 10.97 12.15
CA ARG A 158 6.39 11.54 13.14
C ARG A 158 6.04 10.57 14.27
N ALA A 159 5.97 9.28 13.97
CA ALA A 159 5.65 8.24 14.96
C ALA A 159 6.90 7.61 15.59
N GLY A 160 8.10 7.88 15.06
CA GLY A 160 9.35 7.27 15.54
C GLY A 160 9.40 5.75 15.30
N VAL A 161 8.79 5.26 14.20
CA VAL A 161 8.75 3.84 13.85
C VAL A 161 9.52 3.57 12.55
N PRO A 162 10.12 2.39 12.35
CA PRO A 162 10.86 2.11 11.14
C PRO A 162 9.94 2.03 9.90
N ILE A 163 10.51 2.33 8.73
CA ILE A 163 9.94 1.93 7.44
C ILE A 163 10.52 0.57 7.07
N VAL A 164 9.66 -0.35 6.68
CA VAL A 164 10.04 -1.64 6.08
C VAL A 164 9.68 -1.58 4.60
N PRO A 165 10.65 -1.57 3.69
CA PRO A 165 10.40 -1.71 2.27
C PRO A 165 9.85 -3.11 1.98
N VAL A 166 8.77 -3.22 1.22
CA VAL A 166 8.15 -4.51 0.87
C VAL A 166 7.91 -4.55 -0.63
N ALA A 167 8.70 -5.34 -1.34
CA ALA A 167 8.54 -5.51 -2.77
C ALA A 167 7.55 -6.63 -3.09
N ILE A 168 6.60 -6.35 -3.98
CA ILE A 168 5.64 -7.30 -4.51
C ILE A 168 5.95 -7.51 -5.99
N SER A 169 6.00 -8.77 -6.44
CA SER A 169 6.10 -9.11 -7.85
C SER A 169 5.15 -10.26 -8.18
N GLY A 170 4.66 -10.29 -9.41
CA GLY A 170 3.75 -11.31 -9.87
C GLY A 170 2.27 -10.94 -9.81
N THR A 171 1.93 -9.69 -9.49
CA THR A 171 0.53 -9.22 -9.37
C THR A 171 0.08 -8.30 -10.50
N SER A 172 0.99 -7.87 -11.37
CA SER A 172 0.65 -7.04 -12.52
C SER A 172 -0.34 -7.74 -13.47
N TRP A 173 -0.27 -9.06 -13.60
CA TRP A 173 -1.25 -9.89 -14.30
C TRP A 173 -1.68 -11.09 -13.46
N LEU A 174 -2.95 -11.12 -13.08
CA LEU A 174 -3.50 -12.21 -12.28
C LEU A 174 -3.85 -13.42 -13.15
N ARG A 175 -3.37 -14.61 -12.73
CA ARG A 175 -3.72 -15.89 -13.33
C ARG A 175 -3.78 -16.99 -12.27
N PHE A 176 -4.64 -17.97 -12.47
CA PHE A 176 -4.73 -19.10 -11.55
C PHE A 176 -3.37 -19.83 -11.47
N GLY A 177 -2.93 -20.14 -10.27
CA GLY A 177 -1.62 -20.74 -10.02
C GLY A 177 -0.43 -19.82 -10.30
N GLY A 178 -0.67 -18.51 -10.57
CA GLY A 178 0.37 -17.52 -10.76
C GLY A 178 1.30 -17.43 -9.55
N ARG A 179 2.60 -17.27 -9.81
CA ARG A 179 3.59 -17.08 -8.75
C ARG A 179 3.61 -15.61 -8.35
N VAL A 180 3.53 -15.37 -7.06
CA VAL A 180 3.65 -14.03 -6.46
C VAL A 180 4.72 -14.11 -5.39
N THR A 181 5.69 -13.21 -5.45
CA THR A 181 6.74 -13.09 -4.45
C THR A 181 6.57 -11.79 -3.69
N VAL A 182 6.61 -11.87 -2.36
CA VAL A 182 6.70 -10.72 -1.47
C VAL A 182 8.06 -10.78 -0.79
N ARG A 183 8.92 -9.80 -1.08
CA ARG A 183 10.25 -9.69 -0.46
C ARG A 183 10.24 -8.57 0.56
N VAL A 184 10.76 -8.87 1.75
CA VAL A 184 10.82 -7.92 2.86
C VAL A 184 12.24 -7.36 2.97
N GLY A 185 12.40 -6.06 2.74
CA GLY A 185 13.69 -5.38 2.91
C GLY A 185 14.03 -5.12 4.37
N GLU A 186 15.28 -4.75 4.62
CA GLU A 186 15.73 -4.36 5.95
C GLU A 186 14.97 -3.13 6.46
N PRO A 187 14.58 -3.10 7.75
CA PRO A 187 13.93 -1.94 8.34
C PRO A 187 14.84 -0.71 8.30
N LEU A 188 14.34 0.37 7.72
CA LEU A 188 15.01 1.65 7.68
C LEU A 188 14.62 2.46 8.93
N PRO A 189 15.57 2.81 9.80
CA PRO A 189 15.25 3.59 10.99
C PRO A 189 14.82 5.00 10.61
N SER A 190 13.76 5.49 11.25
CA SER A 190 13.29 6.86 11.16
C SER A 190 13.79 7.66 12.36
N VAL A 191 14.98 8.21 12.23
CA VAL A 191 15.62 9.00 13.29
C VAL A 191 15.48 10.49 12.96
N GLY A 192 15.08 11.29 13.96
CA GLY A 192 14.98 12.73 13.82
C GLY A 192 13.54 13.26 13.75
N ARG A 193 13.41 14.52 13.34
CA ARG A 193 12.10 15.18 13.20
C ARG A 193 11.55 14.98 11.79
N ALA A 194 10.23 15.04 11.64
CA ALA A 194 9.56 15.06 10.35
C ALA A 194 9.74 16.44 9.67
N SER A 195 10.99 16.88 9.48
CA SER A 195 11.35 18.03 8.66
C SER A 195 11.28 17.63 7.17
N ARG A 196 11.24 18.63 6.28
CA ARG A 196 11.24 18.38 4.84
C ARG A 196 12.46 17.53 4.43
N GLU A 197 13.64 17.96 4.85
CA GLU A 197 14.89 17.26 4.57
C GLU A 197 14.91 15.81 5.10
N GLY A 198 14.44 15.60 6.33
CA GLY A 198 14.35 14.24 6.90
C GLY A 198 13.35 13.36 6.15
N VAL A 199 12.23 13.93 5.70
CA VAL A 199 11.24 13.21 4.88
C VAL A 199 11.83 12.86 3.52
N ASP A 200 12.46 13.82 2.84
CA ASP A 200 13.07 13.63 1.53
C ASP A 200 14.18 12.55 1.59
N ASP A 201 15.05 12.59 2.60
CA ASP A 201 16.10 11.57 2.80
C ASP A 201 15.52 10.17 3.03
N LEU A 202 14.56 10.05 3.94
CA LEU A 202 13.95 8.75 4.24
C LEU A 202 13.15 8.21 3.05
N THR A 203 12.44 9.07 2.30
CA THR A 203 11.74 8.70 1.06
C THR A 203 12.74 8.18 0.02
N ARG A 204 13.85 8.87 -0.19
CA ARG A 204 14.92 8.46 -1.10
C ARG A 204 15.53 7.11 -0.70
N ARG A 205 15.88 6.92 0.57
CA ARG A 205 16.40 5.63 1.07
C ARG A 205 15.40 4.49 0.88
N THR A 206 14.13 4.75 1.12
CA THR A 206 13.06 3.78 0.90
C THR A 206 12.93 3.43 -0.57
N TRP A 207 13.00 4.43 -1.46
CA TRP A 207 12.97 4.21 -2.90
C TRP A 207 14.15 3.34 -3.37
N VAL A 208 15.38 3.66 -2.94
CA VAL A 208 16.58 2.89 -3.28
C VAL A 208 16.45 1.42 -2.84
N ALA A 209 15.97 1.19 -1.63
CA ALA A 209 15.78 -0.16 -1.10
C ALA A 209 14.71 -0.94 -1.89
N LEU A 210 13.57 -0.31 -2.18
CA LEU A 210 12.50 -0.93 -2.99
C LEU A 210 12.97 -1.20 -4.42
N HIS A 211 13.61 -0.23 -5.07
CA HIS A 211 14.11 -0.38 -6.44
C HIS A 211 15.10 -1.54 -6.56
N ALA A 212 16.02 -1.68 -5.61
CA ALA A 212 16.97 -2.80 -5.59
C ALA A 212 16.28 -4.18 -5.52
N MET A 213 15.07 -4.26 -4.96
CA MET A 213 14.31 -5.50 -4.84
C MET A 213 13.42 -5.79 -6.04
N VAL A 214 12.97 -4.77 -6.78
CA VAL A 214 12.05 -4.96 -7.92
C VAL A 214 12.75 -4.97 -9.28
N ARG A 215 13.89 -4.30 -9.44
CA ARG A 215 14.57 -4.08 -10.74
C ARG A 215 14.81 -5.33 -11.59
N ASP A 216 14.98 -6.48 -10.94
CA ASP A 216 15.25 -7.76 -11.60
C ASP A 216 13.99 -8.65 -11.70
N ALA A 217 12.80 -8.12 -11.37
CA ALA A 217 11.56 -8.85 -11.47
C ALA A 217 11.17 -9.05 -12.95
N PRO A 218 10.89 -10.30 -13.38
CA PRO A 218 10.55 -10.53 -14.77
C PRO A 218 9.14 -10.02 -15.08
N ASP A 219 8.97 -9.38 -16.21
CA ASP A 219 7.65 -8.99 -16.70
C ASP A 219 6.78 -10.23 -16.96
N LEU A 220 5.52 -10.10 -16.63
CA LEU A 220 4.56 -11.17 -16.80
C LEU A 220 3.96 -11.18 -18.21
N ALA A 221 3.92 -12.36 -18.83
CA ALA A 221 3.15 -12.53 -20.04
C ALA A 221 1.66 -12.27 -19.80
N ARG A 222 0.99 -11.62 -20.75
CA ARG A 222 -0.46 -11.40 -20.70
C ARG A 222 -1.20 -12.73 -20.48
N PRO A 223 -2.11 -12.80 -19.51
CA PRO A 223 -2.90 -14.00 -19.26
C PRO A 223 -4.03 -14.12 -20.29
N GLY A 224 -4.72 -15.28 -20.27
CA GLY A 224 -5.94 -15.48 -21.03
C GLY A 224 -7.06 -14.52 -20.61
N ARG A 225 -8.20 -14.55 -21.33
CA ARG A 225 -9.33 -13.61 -21.18
C ARG A 225 -9.82 -13.43 -19.73
N PHE A 226 -9.92 -14.53 -18.97
CA PHE A 226 -10.36 -14.46 -17.57
C PHE A 226 -9.34 -13.74 -16.68
N GLY A 227 -8.04 -14.04 -16.81
CA GLY A 227 -7.01 -13.37 -16.02
C GLY A 227 -6.91 -11.86 -16.32
N ARG A 228 -7.06 -11.48 -17.58
CA ARG A 228 -7.16 -10.05 -17.97
C ARG A 228 -8.35 -9.38 -17.32
N TRP A 229 -9.53 -9.95 -17.51
CA TRP A 229 -10.75 -9.45 -16.88
C TRP A 229 -10.59 -9.30 -15.35
N LEU A 230 -10.07 -10.32 -14.68
CA LEU A 230 -9.88 -10.28 -13.23
C LEU A 230 -8.88 -9.19 -12.81
N THR A 231 -7.78 -9.01 -13.56
CA THR A 231 -6.79 -7.98 -13.27
C THR A 231 -7.39 -6.58 -13.44
N GLU A 232 -8.22 -6.39 -14.45
CA GLU A 232 -8.76 -5.08 -14.83
C GLU A 232 -10.11 -4.76 -14.18
N ALA A 233 -10.88 -5.77 -13.76
CA ALA A 233 -12.25 -5.63 -13.26
C ALA A 233 -12.39 -4.69 -12.05
N PHE A 234 -11.33 -4.53 -11.26
CA PHE A 234 -11.29 -3.68 -10.07
C PHE A 234 -10.28 -2.54 -10.18
N ASN A 235 -9.61 -2.40 -11.31
CA ASN A 235 -8.85 -1.22 -11.65
C ASN A 235 -9.80 -0.25 -12.36
N GLU A 236 -9.87 0.98 -11.91
CA GLU A 236 -10.66 2.06 -12.53
C GLU A 236 -10.04 2.54 -13.87
N TRP A 237 -9.35 1.65 -14.55
CA TRP A 237 -8.67 1.99 -15.78
C TRP A 237 -9.58 1.68 -16.97
N PRO A 238 -9.78 2.61 -17.88
CA PRO A 238 -10.36 2.33 -19.18
C PRO A 238 -9.55 1.25 -19.89
N GLU A 239 -10.21 0.42 -20.67
CA GLU A 239 -9.55 -0.61 -21.47
C GLU A 239 -8.41 -0.02 -22.31
N GLY A 240 -7.21 -0.59 -22.23
CA GLY A 240 -6.00 -0.10 -22.92
C GLY A 240 -5.25 1.04 -22.21
N SER A 241 -5.79 1.65 -21.16
CA SER A 241 -5.12 2.77 -20.48
C SER A 241 -3.88 2.34 -19.67
N ARG A 242 -3.76 1.05 -19.38
CA ARG A 242 -2.62 0.50 -18.65
C ARG A 242 -1.31 0.67 -19.43
N GLU A 243 -1.33 0.39 -20.71
CA GLU A 243 -0.18 0.59 -21.61
C GLU A 243 0.12 2.09 -21.82
N LEU A 244 -0.92 2.92 -21.89
CA LEU A 244 -0.78 4.37 -22.01
C LEU A 244 -0.20 4.98 -20.73
N THR A 245 -0.58 4.47 -19.55
CA THR A 245 -0.03 4.95 -18.26
C THR A 245 1.45 4.57 -18.12
N GLN A 246 1.84 3.40 -18.59
CA GLN A 246 3.24 2.99 -18.63
C GLN A 246 4.06 3.84 -19.61
N ALA A 247 3.52 4.15 -20.79
CA ALA A 247 4.18 5.01 -21.77
C ALA A 247 4.29 6.49 -21.35
N ALA A 248 3.34 6.99 -20.57
CA ALA A 248 3.33 8.37 -20.08
C ALA A 248 4.31 8.64 -18.94
N GLY A 249 4.85 7.59 -18.32
CA GLY A 249 5.73 7.72 -17.16
C GLY A 249 5.02 8.25 -15.92
N PRO A 250 5.76 8.52 -14.84
CA PRO A 250 5.21 9.05 -13.60
C PRO A 250 4.74 10.50 -13.81
N SER A 251 3.45 10.72 -13.93
CA SER A 251 2.89 12.07 -13.91
C SER A 251 2.89 12.59 -12.48
N HIS A 252 3.33 13.84 -12.28
CA HIS A 252 3.31 14.54 -11.01
C HIS A 252 1.87 14.74 -10.53
N VAL A 253 1.32 13.79 -9.82
CA VAL A 253 0.05 13.94 -9.13
C VAL A 253 0.30 13.85 -7.64
N GLY A 254 0.34 15.01 -7.03
CA GLY A 254 0.40 15.19 -5.59
C GLY A 254 1.81 15.31 -5.03
N GLY A 255 2.31 16.52 -4.91
CA GLY A 255 3.17 17.07 -3.86
C GLY A 255 4.40 16.29 -3.37
N GLY A 256 4.79 15.22 -3.99
CA GLY A 256 6.03 14.53 -3.67
C GLY A 256 7.22 15.29 -4.25
N SER A 257 8.17 15.67 -3.40
CA SER A 257 9.36 16.42 -3.78
C SER A 257 10.41 15.60 -4.51
N PHE A 258 10.27 14.27 -4.50
CA PHE A 258 11.22 13.36 -5.15
C PHE A 258 10.95 13.31 -6.66
N GLN A 259 11.76 14.01 -7.44
CA GLN A 259 11.72 14.00 -8.91
C GLN A 259 12.67 12.93 -9.45
N GLY A 260 12.30 12.29 -10.56
CA GLY A 260 13.12 11.26 -11.19
C GLY A 260 14.55 11.72 -11.57
N ALA A 261 14.80 13.04 -11.64
CA ALA A 261 16.14 13.61 -11.83
C ALA A 261 17.10 13.36 -10.65
N ASP A 262 16.56 13.08 -9.46
CA ASP A 262 17.35 12.82 -8.25
C ASP A 262 17.65 11.31 -8.07
N LEU A 263 17.27 10.49 -9.03
CA LEU A 263 17.58 9.05 -9.00
C LEU A 263 19.06 8.85 -9.29
N PRO A 264 19.75 7.96 -8.54
CA PRO A 264 21.09 7.56 -8.92
C PRO A 264 21.05 6.95 -10.33
N PRO A 265 22.03 7.24 -11.18
CA PRO A 265 22.11 6.64 -12.52
C PRO A 265 22.08 5.12 -12.37
N GLY A 266 21.17 4.46 -13.07
CA GLY A 266 21.13 3.01 -13.15
C GLY A 266 22.51 2.46 -13.58
N PRO A 267 22.85 1.21 -13.24
CA PRO A 267 24.11 0.62 -13.67
C PRO A 267 24.20 0.72 -15.19
N GLN A 268 25.24 1.43 -15.66
CA GLN A 268 25.55 1.47 -17.09
C GLN A 268 25.92 0.04 -17.48
N THR A 269 25.08 -0.59 -18.29
CA THR A 269 25.41 -1.85 -18.94
C THR A 269 26.53 -1.57 -19.93
N GLY A 270 27.77 -1.91 -19.53
CA GLY A 270 28.92 -2.03 -20.44
C GLY A 270 28.89 -3.38 -21.14
#